data_ef6f22e8c57593c83f5c49d9d13921f4
#
_entry.id   ef6f22e8c57593c83f5c49d9d13921f4
#
_cell.length_a   1.000
_cell.length_b   1.000
_cell.length_c   1.000
_cell.angle_alpha   90.00
_cell.angle_beta   90.00
_cell.angle_gamma   90.00
#
_symmetry.space_group_name_H-M   'P 1'
#
loop_
_entity.id
_entity.type
_entity.pdbx_description
1 polymer ?
#
loop_
_entity_poly.entity_id
_entity_poly.type
_entity_poly.pdbx_seq_one_letter_code
_entity_poly.pdbx_strand_id
1 'polypeptide(L)'
;MMPEGSPSEFTKTLYGCEPEDISEVVILTPFDSTLEDLKGRADKVKEFKGFIAGFTGQFNGSRGTVLNSRIGSPAASDCTYYLRFTPCRSIIYTGLIGSLQPEIRVGDIIVPTAALRGEGASKYFVDEAYPAVADFRLLRTISAVLENAFRDTETGLHYGPIYTTDAFAAETKEFLEEWSARRLLGIEMETSAIYVLASLYGIKAASIHIVSDNPVMKKSFFDKLNEEDIEKREKSYDLLLDVLVELVAKAS
;
A
#
# COMPACT_ATOMS: atom_id res chain seq x y z
N MET A 1 -9.34 -23.48 -11.36
CA MET A 1 -8.40 -24.00 -12.38
C MET A 1 -7.30 -22.96 -12.53
N MET A 2 -6.03 -23.32 -12.38
CA MET A 2 -4.96 -22.34 -12.65
C MET A 2 -4.97 -22.03 -14.14
N PRO A 3 -4.73 -20.78 -14.57
CA PRO A 3 -4.52 -20.50 -15.98
C PRO A 3 -3.35 -21.34 -16.49
N GLU A 4 -3.51 -21.95 -17.67
CA GLU A 4 -2.42 -22.66 -18.34
C GLU A 4 -1.39 -21.61 -18.80
N GLY A 5 -0.14 -21.74 -18.40
CA GLY A 5 0.94 -20.85 -18.77
C GLY A 5 2.15 -20.98 -17.86
N SER A 6 3.29 -20.47 -18.30
CA SER A 6 4.53 -20.42 -17.54
C SER A 6 4.63 -19.11 -16.72
N PRO A 7 5.45 -19.06 -15.66
CA PRO A 7 5.76 -17.81 -14.95
C PRO A 7 6.14 -16.66 -15.88
N SER A 8 6.96 -16.93 -16.89
CA SER A 8 7.38 -15.92 -17.87
C SER A 8 6.21 -15.39 -18.71
N GLU A 9 5.27 -16.25 -19.14
CA GLU A 9 4.09 -15.81 -19.88
C GLU A 9 3.18 -14.91 -19.03
N PHE A 10 3.01 -15.25 -17.74
CA PHE A 10 2.20 -14.43 -16.84
C PHE A 10 2.84 -13.07 -16.60
N THR A 11 4.14 -13.01 -16.28
CA THR A 11 4.83 -11.75 -16.03
C THR A 11 4.96 -10.88 -17.27
N LYS A 12 5.18 -11.48 -18.45
CA LYS A 12 5.18 -10.74 -19.73
C LYS A 12 3.83 -10.11 -20.04
N THR A 13 2.75 -10.85 -19.82
CA THR A 13 1.40 -10.35 -20.08
C THR A 13 1.01 -9.27 -19.06
N LEU A 14 1.26 -9.51 -17.78
CA LEU A 14 0.76 -8.64 -16.74
C LEU A 14 1.68 -7.42 -16.53
N TYR A 15 2.99 -7.64 -16.41
CA TYR A 15 3.95 -6.57 -16.08
C TYR A 15 4.76 -6.09 -17.29
N GLY A 16 4.82 -6.88 -18.40
CA GLY A 16 5.64 -6.55 -19.57
C GLY A 16 7.14 -6.82 -19.36
N CYS A 17 7.49 -7.77 -18.50
CA CYS A 17 8.88 -8.10 -18.16
C CYS A 17 9.05 -9.59 -17.87
N GLU A 18 10.31 -10.05 -17.73
CA GLU A 18 10.61 -11.41 -17.25
C GLU A 18 10.46 -11.49 -15.72
N PRO A 19 10.21 -12.70 -15.15
CA PRO A 19 10.13 -12.87 -13.70
C PRO A 19 11.34 -12.31 -12.95
N GLU A 20 12.55 -12.50 -13.47
CA GLU A 20 13.81 -12.07 -12.87
C GLU A 20 14.03 -10.56 -12.90
N ASP A 21 13.23 -9.85 -13.68
CA ASP A 21 13.22 -8.39 -13.70
C ASP A 21 12.60 -7.81 -12.44
N ILE A 22 11.70 -8.54 -11.77
CA ILE A 22 11.10 -8.17 -10.49
C ILE A 22 12.10 -8.47 -9.36
N SER A 23 12.27 -7.54 -8.43
CA SER A 23 13.17 -7.70 -7.28
C SER A 23 12.50 -8.42 -6.11
N GLU A 24 13.29 -8.80 -5.09
CA GLU A 24 12.77 -9.42 -3.87
C GLU A 24 11.89 -8.46 -3.06
N VAL A 25 12.18 -7.16 -3.10
CA VAL A 25 11.36 -6.12 -2.47
C VAL A 25 10.58 -5.39 -3.54
N VAL A 26 9.26 -5.38 -3.39
CA VAL A 26 8.32 -4.73 -4.29
C VAL A 26 7.52 -3.68 -3.52
N ILE A 27 7.53 -2.44 -4.01
CA ILE A 27 6.61 -1.39 -3.58
C ILE A 27 5.41 -1.42 -4.50
N LEU A 28 4.21 -1.54 -3.93
CA LEU A 28 2.95 -1.39 -4.65
C LEU A 28 2.33 -0.04 -4.31
N THR A 29 1.81 0.65 -5.32
CA THR A 29 1.03 1.88 -5.15
C THR A 29 -0.08 1.94 -6.18
N PRO A 30 -1.26 2.50 -5.89
CA PRO A 30 -2.33 2.66 -6.87
C PRO A 30 -2.16 3.90 -7.73
N PHE A 31 -1.16 4.77 -7.45
CA PHE A 31 -1.01 6.10 -8.06
C PHE A 31 0.20 6.19 -8.99
N ASP A 32 -0.04 6.69 -10.20
CA ASP A 32 1.02 6.99 -11.18
C ASP A 32 1.99 8.06 -10.67
N SER A 33 1.50 9.05 -9.91
CA SER A 33 2.36 10.09 -9.30
C SER A 33 3.41 9.48 -8.37
N THR A 34 3.01 8.61 -7.45
CA THR A 34 3.94 7.95 -6.52
C THR A 34 4.94 7.06 -7.26
N LEU A 35 4.51 6.39 -8.33
CA LEU A 35 5.41 5.59 -9.17
C LEU A 35 6.46 6.48 -9.85
N GLU A 36 6.08 7.62 -10.44
CA GLU A 36 7.00 8.55 -11.08
C GLU A 36 7.93 9.25 -10.06
N ASP A 37 7.42 9.62 -8.89
CA ASP A 37 8.22 10.23 -7.82
C ASP A 37 9.30 9.25 -7.29
N LEU A 38 8.95 7.98 -7.10
CA LEU A 38 9.92 6.93 -6.73
C LEU A 38 10.90 6.63 -7.87
N LYS A 39 10.45 6.71 -9.13
CA LYS A 39 11.34 6.57 -10.28
C LYS A 39 12.39 7.69 -10.33
N GLY A 40 12.01 8.91 -9.98
CA GLY A 40 12.94 10.04 -9.84
C GLY A 40 14.01 9.87 -8.74
N ARG A 41 13.79 8.97 -7.78
CA ARG A 41 14.72 8.63 -6.69
C ARG A 41 15.58 7.37 -6.96
N ALA A 42 15.39 6.72 -8.11
CA ALA A 42 16.07 5.48 -8.46
C ALA A 42 17.14 5.69 -9.52
N ASP A 43 18.26 4.96 -9.41
CA ASP A 43 19.25 4.81 -10.44
C ASP A 43 19.02 3.54 -11.28
N LYS A 44 19.61 3.48 -12.48
CA LYS A 44 19.63 2.31 -13.37
C LYS A 44 18.22 1.74 -13.60
N VAL A 45 17.28 2.60 -13.88
CA VAL A 45 15.86 2.26 -14.07
C VAL A 45 15.67 1.41 -15.32
N LYS A 46 14.97 0.27 -15.17
CA LYS A 46 14.41 -0.54 -16.23
C LYS A 46 12.89 -0.48 -16.12
N GLU A 47 12.25 0.30 -16.98
CA GLU A 47 10.79 0.39 -17.06
C GLU A 47 10.20 -0.80 -17.80
N PHE A 48 8.99 -1.16 -17.42
CA PHE A 48 8.17 -2.13 -18.13
C PHE A 48 6.71 -1.67 -18.19
N LYS A 49 6.07 -1.97 -19.32
CA LYS A 49 4.73 -1.46 -19.67
C LYS A 49 3.84 -2.64 -20.08
N GLY A 50 3.46 -3.42 -19.05
CA GLY A 50 2.41 -4.41 -19.18
C GLY A 50 1.03 -3.82 -18.87
N PHE A 51 0.09 -4.68 -18.55
CA PHE A 51 -1.21 -4.28 -18.01
C PHE A 51 -1.06 -3.53 -16.66
N ILE A 52 -0.08 -3.95 -15.86
CA ILE A 52 0.42 -3.27 -14.66
C ILE A 52 1.77 -2.65 -15.02
N ALA A 53 1.81 -1.32 -15.06
CA ALA A 53 3.03 -0.59 -15.32
C ALA A 53 3.94 -0.57 -14.08
N GLY A 54 5.25 -0.46 -14.33
CA GLY A 54 6.22 -0.38 -13.25
C GLY A 54 7.65 -0.22 -13.74
N PHE A 55 8.55 -0.31 -12.80
CA PHE A 55 9.98 -0.32 -13.07
C PHE A 55 10.76 -1.06 -11.97
N THR A 56 11.95 -1.50 -12.32
CA THR A 56 12.96 -1.93 -11.37
C THR A 56 14.15 -0.96 -11.45
N GLY A 57 14.65 -0.56 -10.30
CA GLY A 57 15.78 0.37 -10.20
C GLY A 57 16.68 0.08 -8.99
N GLN A 58 17.68 0.91 -8.80
CA GLN A 58 18.54 0.88 -7.61
C GLN A 58 18.20 2.08 -6.71
N PHE A 59 17.85 1.78 -5.47
CA PHE A 59 17.57 2.73 -4.40
C PHE A 59 18.70 2.66 -3.38
N ASN A 60 19.56 3.69 -3.33
CA ASN A 60 20.75 3.70 -2.48
C ASN A 60 21.61 2.43 -2.63
N GLY A 61 21.74 1.93 -3.86
CA GLY A 61 22.51 0.72 -4.17
C GLY A 61 21.77 -0.61 -4.03
N SER A 62 20.57 -0.62 -3.47
CA SER A 62 19.71 -1.81 -3.33
C SER A 62 18.69 -1.89 -4.45
N ARG A 63 18.48 -3.10 -5.01
CA ARG A 63 17.54 -3.31 -6.10
C ARG A 63 16.11 -3.40 -5.56
N GLY A 64 15.20 -2.58 -6.08
CA GLY A 64 13.77 -2.56 -5.77
C GLY A 64 12.91 -2.47 -7.02
N THR A 65 11.69 -2.98 -6.93
CA THR A 65 10.67 -2.85 -7.99
C THR A 65 9.51 -2.01 -7.47
N VAL A 66 9.00 -1.11 -8.29
CA VAL A 66 7.78 -0.34 -8.02
C VAL A 66 6.74 -0.68 -9.08
N LEU A 67 5.53 -1.03 -8.66
CA LEU A 67 4.42 -1.39 -9.54
C LEU A 67 3.18 -0.53 -9.22
N ASN A 68 2.47 -0.10 -10.27
CA ASN A 68 1.15 0.50 -10.10
C ASN A 68 0.09 -0.60 -10.01
N SER A 69 -0.37 -0.90 -8.79
CA SER A 69 -1.40 -1.93 -8.53
C SER A 69 -2.78 -1.58 -9.10
N ARG A 70 -2.98 -0.33 -9.53
CA ARG A 70 -4.29 0.27 -9.80
C ARG A 70 -5.14 0.36 -8.53
N ILE A 71 -6.24 1.11 -8.62
CA ILE A 71 -7.18 1.28 -7.50
C ILE A 71 -8.12 0.08 -7.40
N GLY A 72 -8.32 -0.39 -6.18
CA GLY A 72 -9.31 -1.39 -5.81
C GLY A 72 -8.75 -2.79 -5.60
N SER A 73 -9.35 -3.50 -4.67
CA SER A 73 -8.98 -4.85 -4.25
C SER A 73 -8.89 -5.87 -5.39
N PRO A 74 -9.75 -5.87 -6.42
CA PRO A 74 -9.60 -6.79 -7.55
C PRO A 74 -8.26 -6.63 -8.28
N ALA A 75 -7.87 -5.39 -8.61
CA ALA A 75 -6.62 -5.12 -9.33
C ALA A 75 -5.39 -5.42 -8.45
N ALA A 76 -5.42 -5.01 -7.18
CA ALA A 76 -4.37 -5.30 -6.21
C ALA A 76 -4.23 -6.81 -5.94
N SER A 77 -5.34 -7.56 -5.94
CA SER A 77 -5.33 -9.02 -5.82
C SER A 77 -4.60 -9.68 -6.98
N ASP A 78 -4.95 -9.33 -8.22
CA ASP A 78 -4.28 -9.88 -9.40
C ASP A 78 -2.80 -9.53 -9.41
N CYS A 79 -2.45 -8.28 -9.09
CA CYS A 79 -1.06 -7.87 -8.97
C CYS A 79 -0.31 -8.74 -7.94
N THR A 80 -0.85 -8.88 -6.73
CA THR A 80 -0.22 -9.67 -5.65
C THR A 80 -0.15 -11.15 -6.00
N TYR A 81 -1.20 -11.70 -6.60
CA TYR A 81 -1.25 -13.12 -6.98
C TYR A 81 -0.12 -13.50 -7.94
N TYR A 82 0.13 -12.69 -8.97
CA TYR A 82 1.14 -13.01 -9.98
C TYR A 82 2.57 -12.74 -9.52
N LEU A 83 2.78 -11.91 -8.48
CA LEU A 83 4.10 -11.75 -7.85
C LEU A 83 4.66 -13.04 -7.27
N ARG A 84 3.84 -14.01 -6.92
CA ARG A 84 4.29 -15.35 -6.46
C ARG A 84 5.13 -16.12 -7.49
N PHE A 85 5.06 -15.75 -8.77
CA PHE A 85 5.84 -16.35 -9.85
C PHE A 85 7.15 -15.62 -10.14
N THR A 86 7.52 -14.68 -9.29
CA THR A 86 8.70 -13.83 -9.40
C THR A 86 9.61 -14.01 -8.17
N PRO A 87 10.81 -13.44 -8.14
CA PRO A 87 11.64 -13.40 -6.94
C PRO A 87 11.06 -12.65 -5.75
N CYS A 88 9.90 -12.00 -5.85
CA CYS A 88 9.30 -11.20 -4.77
C CYS A 88 9.20 -11.98 -3.45
N ARG A 89 9.68 -11.37 -2.35
CA ARG A 89 9.62 -11.89 -0.97
C ARG A 89 8.93 -10.95 -0.01
N SER A 90 8.94 -9.65 -0.35
CA SER A 90 8.38 -8.60 0.50
C SER A 90 7.60 -7.59 -0.33
N ILE A 91 6.39 -7.28 0.08
CA ILE A 91 5.54 -6.24 -0.51
C ILE A 91 5.35 -5.12 0.52
N ILE A 92 5.72 -3.90 0.13
CA ILE A 92 5.38 -2.68 0.86
C ILE A 92 4.31 -1.97 0.04
N TYR A 93 3.09 -1.93 0.57
CA TYR A 93 2.02 -1.21 -0.10
C TYR A 93 1.90 0.21 0.45
N THR A 94 1.73 1.20 -0.43
CA THR A 94 1.57 2.61 -0.03
C THR A 94 0.50 3.30 -0.87
N GLY A 95 -0.32 4.10 -0.21
CA GLY A 95 -1.41 4.82 -0.85
C GLY A 95 -2.00 5.89 0.07
N LEU A 96 -3.17 6.39 -0.30
CA LEU A 96 -3.97 7.31 0.51
C LEU A 96 -4.95 6.53 1.39
N ILE A 97 -5.33 7.13 2.52
CA ILE A 97 -6.32 6.58 3.44
C ILE A 97 -7.17 7.71 4.04
N GLY A 98 -8.48 7.53 4.07
CA GLY A 98 -9.38 8.38 4.84
C GLY A 98 -9.33 7.99 6.32
N SER A 99 -9.12 8.96 7.23
CA SER A 99 -9.11 8.68 8.66
C SER A 99 -10.51 8.46 9.20
N LEU A 100 -10.66 7.49 10.10
CA LEU A 100 -11.89 7.21 10.85
C LEU A 100 -11.82 7.68 12.32
N GLN A 101 -10.74 8.31 12.76
CA GLN A 101 -10.59 8.79 14.13
C GLN A 101 -10.40 10.31 14.16
N PRO A 102 -11.14 11.03 15.03
CA PRO A 102 -11.08 12.50 15.08
C PRO A 102 -9.69 13.08 15.36
N GLU A 103 -8.86 12.35 16.10
CA GLU A 103 -7.52 12.76 16.48
C GLU A 103 -6.46 12.59 15.40
N ILE A 104 -6.76 11.81 14.35
CA ILE A 104 -5.84 11.56 13.23
C ILE A 104 -6.06 12.61 12.15
N ARG A 105 -5.03 13.38 11.84
CA ARG A 105 -5.11 14.55 10.98
C ARG A 105 -4.63 14.26 9.56
N VAL A 106 -5.05 15.08 8.61
CA VAL A 106 -4.49 15.07 7.25
C VAL A 106 -2.96 15.19 7.31
N GLY A 107 -2.28 14.40 6.52
CA GLY A 107 -0.82 14.30 6.50
C GLY A 107 -0.22 13.41 7.58
N ASP A 108 -1.00 12.87 8.53
CA ASP A 108 -0.50 11.82 9.42
C ASP A 108 -0.29 10.50 8.65
N ILE A 109 0.46 9.58 9.24
CA ILE A 109 0.74 8.26 8.68
C ILE A 109 -0.02 7.19 9.46
N ILE A 110 -0.75 6.34 8.75
CA ILE A 110 -1.35 5.12 9.31
C ILE A 110 -0.60 3.90 8.79
N VAL A 111 -0.18 3.05 9.72
CA VAL A 111 0.49 1.76 9.45
C VAL A 111 -0.44 0.63 9.90
N PRO A 112 -1.16 -0.01 8.97
CA PRO A 112 -2.11 -1.05 9.27
C PRO A 112 -1.47 -2.29 9.87
N THR A 113 -1.85 -2.68 11.08
CA THR A 113 -1.48 -3.97 11.67
C THR A 113 -2.36 -5.11 11.17
N ALA A 114 -3.59 -4.78 10.81
CA ALA A 114 -4.58 -5.65 10.19
C ALA A 114 -5.57 -4.82 9.38
N ALA A 115 -6.30 -5.48 8.48
CA ALA A 115 -7.37 -4.84 7.73
C ALA A 115 -8.65 -5.70 7.79
N LEU A 116 -9.80 -5.05 8.04
CA LEU A 116 -11.09 -5.69 7.93
C LEU A 116 -11.43 -5.89 6.45
N ARG A 117 -11.81 -7.10 6.09
CA ARG A 117 -12.11 -7.51 4.71
C ARG A 117 -13.52 -7.11 4.30
N GLY A 118 -13.74 -5.83 4.05
CA GLY A 118 -15.00 -5.30 3.51
C GLY A 118 -15.12 -5.42 1.99
N GLU A 119 -14.07 -5.89 1.35
CA GLU A 119 -13.95 -6.13 -0.10
C GLU A 119 -14.39 -7.57 -0.48
N GLY A 120 -14.63 -7.78 -1.76
CA GLY A 120 -15.08 -9.08 -2.29
C GLY A 120 -13.96 -9.91 -2.94
N ALA A 121 -12.85 -9.33 -3.33
CA ALA A 121 -11.83 -9.98 -4.15
C ALA A 121 -11.12 -11.13 -3.42
N SER A 122 -10.71 -10.94 -2.18
CA SER A 122 -10.01 -11.97 -1.40
C SER A 122 -10.89 -13.21 -1.07
N LYS A 123 -12.21 -13.07 -1.13
CA LYS A 123 -13.18 -14.17 -0.89
C LYS A 123 -13.12 -15.25 -1.97
N TYR A 124 -12.63 -14.93 -3.17
CA TYR A 124 -12.41 -15.93 -4.24
C TYR A 124 -11.23 -16.86 -3.98
N PHE A 125 -10.33 -16.49 -3.04
CA PHE A 125 -9.10 -17.24 -2.75
C PHE A 125 -9.18 -18.01 -1.44
N VAL A 126 -9.92 -17.49 -0.44
CA VAL A 126 -9.98 -18.08 0.89
C VAL A 126 -11.24 -17.63 1.63
N ASP A 127 -11.67 -18.44 2.63
CA ASP A 127 -12.82 -18.17 3.49
C ASP A 127 -12.77 -16.78 4.14
N GLU A 128 -13.94 -16.17 4.39
CA GLU A 128 -14.05 -14.86 5.03
C GLU A 128 -13.40 -14.78 6.41
N ALA A 129 -13.36 -15.87 7.13
CA ALA A 129 -12.74 -15.95 8.46
C ALA A 129 -11.21 -15.88 8.42
N TYR A 130 -10.57 -16.01 7.25
CA TYR A 130 -9.12 -15.88 7.12
C TYR A 130 -8.68 -14.44 7.42
N PRO A 131 -7.74 -14.24 8.35
CA PRO A 131 -7.35 -12.90 8.78
C PRO A 131 -6.49 -12.17 7.73
N ALA A 132 -6.74 -10.88 7.55
CA ALA A 132 -5.88 -9.99 6.79
C ALA A 132 -4.95 -9.24 7.76
N VAL A 133 -3.74 -9.74 7.95
CA VAL A 133 -2.76 -9.20 8.91
C VAL A 133 -1.43 -8.89 8.23
N ALA A 134 -0.78 -7.83 8.68
CA ALA A 134 0.58 -7.49 8.24
C ALA A 134 1.59 -8.55 8.70
N ASP A 135 2.64 -8.79 7.89
CA ASP A 135 3.79 -9.57 8.36
C ASP A 135 4.48 -8.84 9.52
N PHE A 136 4.59 -9.50 10.66
CA PHE A 136 5.12 -8.89 11.88
C PHE A 136 6.57 -8.41 11.73
N ARG A 137 7.42 -9.14 11.00
CA ARG A 137 8.84 -8.77 10.86
C ARG A 137 8.98 -7.55 9.96
N LEU A 138 8.25 -7.54 8.84
CA LEU A 138 8.23 -6.40 7.93
C LEU A 138 7.63 -5.16 8.60
N LEU A 139 6.52 -5.31 9.32
CA LEU A 139 5.88 -4.25 10.09
C LEU A 139 6.85 -3.62 11.10
N ARG A 140 7.60 -4.43 11.85
CA ARG A 140 8.60 -3.96 12.81
C ARG A 140 9.73 -3.18 12.14
N THR A 141 10.18 -3.64 10.97
CA THR A 141 11.20 -2.92 10.18
C THR A 141 10.67 -1.57 9.72
N ILE A 142 9.46 -1.53 9.19
CA ILE A 142 8.77 -0.30 8.76
C ILE A 142 8.63 0.67 9.94
N SER A 143 8.12 0.20 11.10
CA SER A 143 7.94 1.04 12.28
C SER A 143 9.24 1.71 12.72
N ALA A 144 10.34 0.95 12.79
CA ALA A 144 11.64 1.48 13.20
C ALA A 144 12.17 2.57 12.24
N VAL A 145 11.96 2.41 10.92
CA VAL A 145 12.38 3.40 9.93
C VAL A 145 11.49 4.65 10.04
N LEU A 146 10.17 4.49 10.12
CA LEU A 146 9.23 5.59 10.27
C LEU A 146 9.48 6.39 11.56
N GLU A 147 9.61 5.72 12.71
CA GLU A 147 9.86 6.38 13.99
C GLU A 147 11.16 7.18 13.98
N ASN A 148 12.18 6.72 13.26
CA ASN A 148 13.42 7.49 13.10
C ASN A 148 13.25 8.68 12.17
N ALA A 149 12.61 8.49 11.00
CA ALA A 149 12.44 9.53 9.99
C ALA A 149 11.50 10.66 10.48
N PHE A 150 10.42 10.32 11.17
CA PHE A 150 9.41 11.28 11.62
C PHE A 150 9.60 11.81 13.04
N ARG A 151 10.71 11.46 13.71
CA ARG A 151 10.98 11.80 15.12
C ARG A 151 10.83 13.28 15.45
N ASP A 152 11.34 14.15 14.60
CA ASP A 152 11.41 15.59 14.81
C ASP A 152 10.37 16.35 13.96
N THR A 153 9.27 15.68 13.62
CA THR A 153 8.16 16.24 12.83
C THR A 153 6.86 16.32 13.65
N GLU A 154 5.91 17.10 13.16
CA GLU A 154 4.55 17.15 13.72
C GLU A 154 3.62 16.04 13.17
N THR A 155 4.12 15.16 12.32
CA THR A 155 3.36 14.08 11.70
C THR A 155 3.11 12.97 12.71
N GLY A 156 1.85 12.68 12.99
CA GLY A 156 1.45 11.54 13.83
C GLY A 156 1.70 10.21 13.11
N LEU A 157 2.24 9.23 13.85
CA LEU A 157 2.35 7.84 13.40
C LEU A 157 1.34 6.99 14.16
N HIS A 158 0.42 6.36 13.44
CA HIS A 158 -0.67 5.59 14.01
C HIS A 158 -0.60 4.13 13.56
N TYR A 159 -0.66 3.20 14.50
CA TYR A 159 -0.56 1.75 14.27
C TYR A 159 -1.84 1.07 14.74
N GLY A 160 -2.55 0.37 13.86
CA GLY A 160 -3.77 -0.31 14.24
C GLY A 160 -4.56 -0.86 13.05
N PRO A 161 -5.75 -1.43 13.31
CA PRO A 161 -6.59 -1.99 12.26
C PRO A 161 -7.27 -0.90 11.43
N ILE A 162 -7.49 -1.21 10.15
CA ILE A 162 -8.20 -0.37 9.19
C ILE A 162 -9.36 -1.14 8.53
N TYR A 163 -10.14 -0.47 7.70
CA TYR A 163 -11.17 -1.06 6.84
C TYR A 163 -10.73 -1.00 5.38
N THR A 164 -10.86 -2.11 4.66
CA THR A 164 -10.72 -2.12 3.19
C THR A 164 -12.10 -2.25 2.55
N THR A 165 -12.49 -1.29 1.70
CA THR A 165 -13.78 -1.24 1.00
C THR A 165 -13.62 -1.44 -0.51
N ASP A 166 -14.67 -1.93 -1.18
CA ASP A 166 -14.74 -1.93 -2.66
C ASP A 166 -15.47 -0.70 -3.22
N ALA A 167 -16.10 0.11 -2.36
CA ALA A 167 -17.04 1.12 -2.81
C ALA A 167 -16.94 2.43 -2.02
N PHE A 168 -15.97 3.25 -2.36
CA PHE A 168 -15.81 4.59 -1.81
C PHE A 168 -17.13 5.42 -1.86
N ALA A 169 -17.88 5.34 -2.96
CA ALA A 169 -19.14 6.05 -3.11
C ALA A 169 -20.27 5.56 -2.17
N ALA A 170 -20.08 4.43 -1.49
CA ALA A 170 -21.05 3.87 -0.53
C ALA A 170 -20.68 4.19 0.93
N GLU A 171 -19.67 4.98 1.18
CA GLU A 171 -19.25 5.40 2.52
C GLU A 171 -20.18 6.47 3.08
N THR A 172 -21.39 6.03 3.50
CA THR A 172 -22.34 6.94 4.15
C THR A 172 -21.83 7.39 5.51
N LYS A 173 -22.40 8.48 6.03
CA LYS A 173 -22.07 8.99 7.37
C LYS A 173 -22.24 7.91 8.44
N GLU A 174 -23.36 7.17 8.40
CA GLU A 174 -23.68 6.11 9.35
C GLU A 174 -22.65 4.97 9.27
N PHE A 175 -22.23 4.61 8.07
CA PHE A 175 -21.18 3.62 7.84
C PHE A 175 -19.85 4.07 8.46
N LEU A 176 -19.42 5.30 8.21
CA LEU A 176 -18.17 5.84 8.75
C LEU A 176 -18.20 5.94 10.28
N GLU A 177 -19.32 6.41 10.86
CA GLU A 177 -19.52 6.48 12.32
C GLU A 177 -19.51 5.09 12.97
N GLU A 178 -20.09 4.08 12.33
CA GLU A 178 -20.07 2.69 12.82
C GLU A 178 -18.63 2.16 12.96
N TRP A 179 -17.79 2.34 11.93
CA TRP A 179 -16.41 1.84 11.95
C TRP A 179 -15.48 2.70 12.81
N SER A 180 -15.74 3.99 12.89
CA SER A 180 -15.08 4.88 13.84
C SER A 180 -15.33 4.44 15.30
N ALA A 181 -16.57 4.15 15.64
CA ALA A 181 -16.96 3.66 16.98
C ALA A 181 -16.30 2.31 17.33
N ARG A 182 -15.96 1.49 16.32
CA ARG A 182 -15.23 0.22 16.48
C ARG A 182 -13.69 0.42 16.50
N ARG A 183 -13.23 1.67 16.53
CA ARG A 183 -11.81 2.02 16.66
C ARG A 183 -10.94 1.62 15.47
N LEU A 184 -11.50 1.47 14.27
CA LEU A 184 -10.69 1.37 13.07
C LEU A 184 -10.06 2.73 12.78
N LEU A 185 -8.78 2.74 12.39
CA LEU A 185 -8.02 3.98 12.22
C LEU A 185 -8.33 4.70 10.90
N GLY A 186 -8.65 3.95 9.85
CA GLY A 186 -8.90 4.51 8.54
C GLY A 186 -9.57 3.55 7.59
N ILE A 187 -9.89 4.03 6.39
CA ILE A 187 -10.55 3.29 5.31
C ILE A 187 -9.81 3.52 3.99
N GLU A 188 -9.57 2.45 3.25
CA GLU A 188 -8.93 2.42 1.93
C GLU A 188 -9.47 1.24 1.10
N MET A 189 -8.86 0.89 -0.03
CA MET A 189 -9.50 -0.03 -1.00
C MET A 189 -8.69 -1.30 -1.36
N GLU A 190 -7.51 -1.59 -0.74
CA GLU A 190 -6.60 -2.65 -1.25
C GLU A 190 -5.96 -3.53 -0.18
N THR A 191 -5.64 -2.98 0.99
CA THR A 191 -4.74 -3.58 1.98
C THR A 191 -5.15 -4.98 2.41
N SER A 192 -6.45 -5.22 2.67
CA SER A 192 -6.87 -6.55 3.13
C SER A 192 -6.62 -7.62 2.08
N ALA A 193 -6.88 -7.32 0.81
CA ALA A 193 -6.66 -8.24 -0.30
C ALA A 193 -5.16 -8.55 -0.49
N ILE A 194 -4.31 -7.53 -0.41
CA ILE A 194 -2.85 -7.69 -0.48
C ILE A 194 -2.36 -8.57 0.68
N TYR A 195 -2.78 -8.31 1.92
CA TYR A 195 -2.35 -9.09 3.09
C TYR A 195 -2.77 -10.55 3.00
N VAL A 196 -4.01 -10.81 2.60
CA VAL A 196 -4.53 -12.18 2.43
C VAL A 196 -3.72 -12.93 1.38
N LEU A 197 -3.57 -12.38 0.18
CA LEU A 197 -2.89 -13.08 -0.90
C LEU A 197 -1.40 -13.26 -0.64
N ALA A 198 -0.73 -12.23 -0.13
CA ALA A 198 0.68 -12.32 0.25
C ALA A 198 0.90 -13.44 1.27
N SER A 199 0.07 -13.49 2.33
CA SER A 199 0.13 -14.54 3.35
C SER A 199 -0.09 -15.94 2.76
N LEU A 200 -1.08 -16.12 1.88
CA LEU A 200 -1.37 -17.40 1.22
C LEU A 200 -0.18 -17.92 0.40
N TYR A 201 0.60 -17.03 -0.19
CA TYR A 201 1.72 -17.39 -1.06
C TYR A 201 3.10 -17.23 -0.42
N GLY A 202 3.16 -17.00 0.91
CA GLY A 202 4.41 -16.93 1.65
C GLY A 202 5.24 -15.66 1.35
N ILE A 203 4.59 -14.60 0.89
CA ILE A 203 5.19 -13.28 0.67
C ILE A 203 4.89 -12.43 1.92
N LYS A 204 5.89 -11.75 2.46
CA LYS A 204 5.68 -10.79 3.55
C LYS A 204 4.98 -9.55 2.99
N ALA A 205 3.96 -9.04 3.67
CA ALA A 205 3.32 -7.79 3.27
C ALA A 205 3.05 -6.88 4.46
N ALA A 206 3.25 -5.60 4.27
CA ALA A 206 2.81 -4.54 5.17
C ALA A 206 2.52 -3.27 4.37
N SER A 207 1.72 -2.37 4.92
CA SER A 207 1.34 -1.13 4.24
C SER A 207 1.62 0.11 5.09
N ILE A 208 1.80 1.23 4.39
CA ILE A 208 2.01 2.55 4.96
C ILE A 208 1.14 3.52 4.17
N HIS A 209 0.25 4.23 4.84
CA HIS A 209 -0.65 5.16 4.18
C HIS A 209 -0.50 6.57 4.72
N ILE A 210 -0.60 7.56 3.82
CA ILE A 210 -0.73 8.95 4.21
C ILE A 210 -2.21 9.33 4.28
N VAL A 211 -2.61 10.00 5.35
CA VAL A 211 -3.99 10.45 5.55
C VAL A 211 -4.29 11.57 4.56
N SER A 212 -5.23 11.32 3.65
CA SER A 212 -5.70 12.28 2.64
C SER A 212 -6.79 13.20 3.16
N ASP A 213 -7.66 12.66 4.02
CA ASP A 213 -8.88 13.31 4.49
C ASP A 213 -9.36 12.70 5.81
N ASN A 214 -10.31 13.35 6.46
CA ASN A 214 -10.97 12.83 7.67
C ASN A 214 -12.48 13.05 7.56
N PRO A 215 -13.21 12.13 6.92
CA PRO A 215 -14.64 12.30 6.68
C PRO A 215 -15.49 12.31 7.97
N VAL A 216 -14.99 11.71 9.07
CA VAL A 216 -15.65 11.76 10.38
C VAL A 216 -15.66 13.19 10.93
N MET A 217 -14.62 13.97 10.62
CA MET A 217 -14.49 15.39 10.99
C MET A 217 -15.07 16.32 9.91
N LYS A 218 -15.85 15.81 8.96
CA LYS A 218 -16.42 16.56 7.83
C LYS A 218 -15.36 17.22 6.93
N LYS A 219 -14.20 16.61 6.83
CA LYS A 219 -13.15 16.92 5.85
C LYS A 219 -13.06 15.74 4.88
N SER A 220 -13.99 15.66 3.92
CA SER A 220 -14.02 14.57 2.95
C SER A 220 -12.97 14.77 1.85
N PHE A 221 -12.65 13.71 1.12
CA PHE A 221 -11.72 13.72 0.01
C PHE A 221 -12.02 14.81 -1.05
N PHE A 222 -13.29 15.19 -1.20
CA PHE A 222 -13.74 16.22 -2.15
C PHE A 222 -13.71 17.66 -1.58
N ASP A 223 -13.48 17.80 -0.26
CA ASP A 223 -13.44 19.10 0.36
C ASP A 223 -12.09 19.78 0.11
N LYS A 224 -12.13 21.11 -0.04
CA LYS A 224 -10.90 21.89 -0.17
C LYS A 224 -10.14 21.90 1.16
N LEU A 225 -8.95 21.33 1.16
CA LEU A 225 -8.05 21.41 2.29
C LEU A 225 -7.58 22.84 2.53
N ASN A 226 -7.33 23.21 3.77
CA ASN A 226 -6.67 24.48 4.11
C ASN A 226 -5.15 24.39 3.79
N GLU A 227 -4.48 25.54 3.80
CA GLU A 227 -3.05 25.62 3.44
C GLU A 227 -2.15 24.82 4.39
N GLU A 228 -2.47 24.80 5.68
CA GLU A 228 -1.73 24.04 6.70
C GLU A 228 -1.82 22.52 6.45
N ASP A 229 -3.03 22.00 6.19
CA ASP A 229 -3.24 20.56 5.88
C ASP A 229 -2.50 20.17 4.58
N ILE A 230 -2.49 21.04 3.57
CA ILE A 230 -1.77 20.81 2.30
C ILE A 230 -0.27 20.73 2.56
N GLU A 231 0.30 21.77 3.21
CA GLU A 231 1.73 21.84 3.49
C GLU A 231 2.21 20.65 4.33
N LYS A 232 1.47 20.29 5.38
CA LYS A 232 1.77 19.14 6.22
C LYS A 232 1.77 17.85 5.39
N ARG A 233 0.73 17.63 4.57
CA ARG A 233 0.62 16.43 3.74
C ARG A 233 1.76 16.33 2.73
N GLU A 234 2.14 17.42 2.08
CA GLU A 234 3.24 17.45 1.12
C GLU A 234 4.58 17.11 1.79
N LYS A 235 4.89 17.72 2.95
CA LYS A 235 6.10 17.42 3.72
C LYS A 235 6.13 15.95 4.18
N SER A 236 5.02 15.44 4.69
CA SER A 236 4.92 14.04 5.13
C SER A 236 5.05 13.07 3.95
N TYR A 237 4.51 13.42 2.79
CA TYR A 237 4.62 12.62 1.57
C TYR A 237 6.07 12.54 1.07
N ASP A 238 6.78 13.66 0.99
CA ASP A 238 8.18 13.67 0.58
C ASP A 238 9.05 12.81 1.50
N LEU A 239 8.84 12.94 2.81
CA LEU A 239 9.55 12.13 3.80
C LEU A 239 9.17 10.64 3.72
N LEU A 240 7.91 10.33 3.43
CA LEU A 240 7.46 8.96 3.19
C LEU A 240 8.16 8.34 1.97
N LEU A 241 8.36 9.09 0.89
CA LEU A 241 9.11 8.61 -0.28
C LEU A 241 10.56 8.26 0.09
N ASP A 242 11.22 9.06 0.93
CA ASP A 242 12.57 8.76 1.42
C ASP A 242 12.59 7.49 2.31
N VAL A 243 11.57 7.33 3.15
CA VAL A 243 11.36 6.09 3.95
C VAL A 243 11.20 4.87 3.04
N LEU A 244 10.39 4.97 1.97
CA LEU A 244 10.20 3.87 1.03
C LEU A 244 11.51 3.48 0.32
N VAL A 245 12.33 4.46 -0.06
CA VAL A 245 13.69 4.23 -0.61
C VAL A 245 14.57 3.48 0.38
N GLU A 246 14.58 3.89 1.65
CA GLU A 246 15.37 3.22 2.70
C GLU A 246 14.88 1.79 2.96
N LEU A 247 13.58 1.57 2.93
CA LEU A 247 12.97 0.26 3.16
C LEU A 247 13.32 -0.77 2.08
N VAL A 248 13.64 -0.38 0.85
CA VAL A 248 14.10 -1.31 -0.19
C VAL A 248 15.33 -2.10 0.27
N ALA A 249 16.26 -1.45 0.98
CA ALA A 249 17.44 -2.12 1.51
C ALA A 249 17.18 -2.95 2.78
N LYS A 250 16.18 -2.58 3.56
CA LYS A 250 15.94 -3.17 4.90
C LYS A 250 14.87 -4.27 4.92
N ALA A 251 14.04 -4.36 3.88
CA ALA A 251 12.92 -5.31 3.79
C ALA A 251 13.25 -6.60 3.02
N SER A 252 14.50 -6.79 2.62
CA SER A 252 15.01 -7.98 1.93
C SER A 252 15.04 -9.22 2.82
#